data_eff2db8e850d21ec5f5591a0bb8758f2
#
_entry.id   eff2db8e850d21ec5f5591a0bb8758f2
#
_cell.length_a   1.000
_cell.length_b   1.000
_cell.length_c   1.000
_cell.angle_alpha   90.00
_cell.angle_beta   90.00
_cell.angle_gamma   90.00
#
_symmetry.space_group_name_H-M   'P 1'
#
loop_
_entity.id
_entity.type
_entity.pdbx_description
1 polymer ?
#
loop_
_entity_poly.entity_id
_entity_poly.type
_entity_poly.pdbx_seq_one_letter_code
_entity_poly.pdbx_strand_id
1 'polypeptide(L)'
;MGVIRFVRAHVDALLALLLTGAYLLEVYLADASVAGEPLVAGLEADEIVALAAGAGFLLSLALRSRMPVVPVAVAIVAFTLMGRGELETLTSLVVGLVVAAYSVGAWSGGRASAIGALALGLLTGLMVLRGGSAPLEAREVAGPVLVLWAPWVVGLAVRRLRVARGDRRVAGAWSPDGRVGALDADREEAVRELRE
;
A
#
# COMPACT_ATOMS: atom_id res chain seq x y z
N MET A 1 -9.16 -21.65 -3.45
CA MET A 1 -8.30 -20.45 -3.64
C MET A 1 -9.03 -19.15 -4.07
N GLY A 2 -10.25 -19.22 -4.64
CA GLY A 2 -11.00 -18.05 -5.13
C GLY A 2 -11.50 -17.08 -4.05
N VAL A 3 -12.07 -17.59 -2.97
CA VAL A 3 -12.73 -16.78 -1.91
C VAL A 3 -11.79 -15.78 -1.24
N ILE A 4 -10.57 -16.20 -0.89
CA ILE A 4 -9.61 -15.30 -0.21
C ILE A 4 -9.17 -14.15 -1.14
N ARG A 5 -9.00 -14.41 -2.43
CA ARG A 5 -8.66 -13.36 -3.41
C ARG A 5 -9.83 -12.41 -3.63
N PHE A 6 -11.06 -12.94 -3.66
CA PHE A 6 -12.26 -12.15 -3.78
C PHE A 6 -12.47 -11.22 -2.59
N VAL A 7 -12.40 -11.74 -1.36
CA VAL A 7 -12.52 -10.93 -0.12
C VAL A 7 -11.45 -9.84 -0.06
N ARG A 8 -10.19 -10.18 -0.39
CA ARG A 8 -9.09 -9.20 -0.37
C ARG A 8 -9.30 -8.07 -1.39
N ALA A 9 -9.75 -8.38 -2.61
CA ALA A 9 -10.01 -7.37 -3.63
C ALA A 9 -11.12 -6.40 -3.19
N HIS A 10 -12.15 -6.88 -2.48
CA HIS A 10 -13.21 -6.02 -1.96
C HIS A 10 -12.73 -5.14 -0.81
N VAL A 11 -11.89 -5.65 0.08
CA VAL A 11 -11.29 -4.86 1.17
C VAL A 11 -10.39 -3.76 0.61
N ASP A 12 -9.58 -4.05 -0.41
CA ASP A 12 -8.73 -3.06 -1.06
C ASP A 12 -9.55 -1.97 -1.76
N ALA A 13 -10.63 -2.35 -2.45
CA ALA A 13 -11.53 -1.41 -3.11
C ALA A 13 -12.28 -0.54 -2.09
N LEU A 14 -12.80 -1.12 -1.00
CA LEU A 14 -13.46 -0.37 0.08
C LEU A 14 -12.52 0.63 0.73
N LEU A 15 -11.27 0.23 1.03
CA LEU A 15 -10.27 1.13 1.59
C LEU A 15 -9.97 2.29 0.64
N ALA A 16 -9.78 2.01 -0.65
CA ALA A 16 -9.54 3.04 -1.66
C ALA A 16 -10.71 4.03 -1.74
N LEU A 17 -11.94 3.54 -1.75
CA LEU A 17 -13.16 4.38 -1.78
C LEU A 17 -13.31 5.21 -0.50
N LEU A 18 -13.06 4.62 0.68
CA LEU A 18 -13.12 5.34 1.96
C LEU A 18 -12.09 6.47 2.02
N LEU A 19 -10.84 6.19 1.61
CA LEU A 19 -9.79 7.21 1.60
C LEU A 19 -10.08 8.31 0.55
N THR A 20 -10.60 7.94 -0.62
CA THR A 20 -10.99 8.92 -1.63
C THR A 20 -12.17 9.78 -1.14
N GLY A 21 -13.16 9.18 -0.50
CA GLY A 21 -14.28 9.92 0.10
C GLY A 21 -13.82 10.86 1.21
N ALA A 22 -12.90 10.40 2.08
CA ALA A 22 -12.31 11.23 3.12
C ALA A 22 -11.51 12.40 2.53
N TYR A 23 -10.73 12.15 1.48
CA TYR A 23 -9.99 13.18 0.75
C TYR A 23 -10.91 14.26 0.18
N LEU A 24 -11.95 13.85 -0.53
CA LEU A 24 -12.93 14.80 -1.10
C LEU A 24 -13.65 15.59 -0.01
N LEU A 25 -13.93 14.95 1.13
CA LEU A 25 -14.53 15.62 2.28
C LEU A 25 -13.55 16.60 2.94
N GLU A 26 -12.27 16.24 3.10
CA GLU A 26 -11.24 17.15 3.62
C GLU A 26 -11.11 18.39 2.74
N VAL A 27 -11.05 18.22 1.41
CA VAL A 27 -10.99 19.33 0.46
C VAL A 27 -12.26 20.19 0.56
N TYR A 28 -13.45 19.56 0.59
CA TYR A 28 -14.72 20.29 0.73
C TYR A 28 -14.78 21.11 2.02
N LEU A 29 -14.35 20.54 3.15
CA LEU A 29 -14.37 21.26 4.43
C LEU A 29 -13.33 22.38 4.51
N ALA A 30 -12.16 22.19 3.88
CA ALA A 30 -11.15 23.23 3.79
C ALA A 30 -11.65 24.46 3.01
N ASP A 31 -12.27 24.22 1.86
CA ASP A 31 -12.83 25.29 1.02
C ASP A 31 -14.05 25.96 1.66
N ALA A 32 -14.99 25.18 2.22
CA ALA A 32 -16.17 25.72 2.89
C ALA A 32 -15.83 26.64 4.08
N SER A 33 -14.64 26.48 4.67
CA SER A 33 -14.16 27.34 5.76
C SER A 33 -13.71 28.73 5.26
N VAL A 34 -13.41 28.88 3.97
CA VAL A 34 -12.80 30.08 3.40
C VAL A 34 -13.80 30.93 2.62
N ALA A 35 -14.73 30.33 1.88
CA ALA A 35 -15.41 31.04 0.80
C ALA A 35 -16.92 31.28 0.97
N GLY A 36 -17.66 30.49 1.73
CA GLY A 36 -19.12 30.63 1.82
C GLY A 36 -19.87 30.41 0.48
N GLU A 37 -19.16 30.14 -0.62
CA GLU A 37 -19.68 29.88 -1.97
C GLU A 37 -19.56 28.40 -2.35
N PRO A 38 -20.38 27.89 -3.28
CA PRO A 38 -20.32 26.47 -3.66
C PRO A 38 -19.04 26.14 -4.42
N LEU A 39 -18.36 25.11 -3.97
CA LEU A 39 -17.06 24.56 -4.35
C LEU A 39 -16.80 24.46 -5.86
N VAL A 40 -17.82 24.25 -6.66
CA VAL A 40 -17.68 23.90 -8.09
C VAL A 40 -17.65 25.11 -9.00
N ALA A 41 -18.06 26.29 -8.52
CA ALA A 41 -18.22 27.48 -9.36
C ALA A 41 -16.94 28.31 -9.54
N GLY A 42 -15.90 28.05 -8.72
CA GLY A 42 -14.67 28.86 -8.68
C GLY A 42 -13.36 28.11 -8.85
N LEU A 43 -13.36 26.76 -9.01
CA LEU A 43 -12.11 25.99 -9.12
C LEU A 43 -11.35 26.35 -10.40
N GLU A 44 -10.11 26.73 -10.26
CA GLU A 44 -9.18 26.92 -11.38
C GLU A 44 -8.78 25.55 -11.98
N ALA A 45 -8.31 25.55 -13.22
CA ALA A 45 -8.00 24.29 -13.94
C ALA A 45 -6.91 23.46 -13.26
N ASP A 46 -5.94 24.08 -12.61
CA ASP A 46 -4.87 23.45 -11.84
C ASP A 46 -5.37 22.83 -10.53
N GLU A 47 -6.35 23.43 -9.86
CA GLU A 47 -7.01 22.86 -8.69
C GLU A 47 -7.81 21.60 -9.05
N ILE A 48 -8.50 21.61 -10.19
CA ILE A 48 -9.19 20.40 -10.69
C ILE A 48 -8.20 19.28 -11.01
N VAL A 49 -7.05 19.61 -11.60
CA VAL A 49 -5.99 18.64 -11.89
C VAL A 49 -5.41 18.08 -10.59
N ALA A 50 -5.14 18.90 -9.59
CA ALA A 50 -4.64 18.49 -8.29
C ALA A 50 -5.64 17.58 -7.57
N LEU A 51 -6.92 17.96 -7.55
CA LEU A 51 -8.00 17.16 -6.96
C LEU A 51 -8.13 15.80 -7.65
N ALA A 52 -8.14 15.77 -8.97
CA ALA A 52 -8.22 14.54 -9.75
C ALA A 52 -7.00 13.65 -9.56
N ALA A 53 -5.80 14.24 -9.45
CA ALA A 53 -4.55 13.52 -9.22
C ALA A 53 -4.53 12.85 -7.84
N GLY A 54 -4.96 13.55 -6.78
CA GLY A 54 -5.09 12.99 -5.43
C GLY A 54 -6.12 11.87 -5.34
N ALA A 55 -7.30 12.07 -5.91
CA ALA A 55 -8.34 11.06 -5.99
C ALA A 55 -7.86 9.83 -6.79
N GLY A 56 -7.19 10.03 -7.92
CA GLY A 56 -6.61 8.98 -8.76
C GLY A 56 -5.55 8.16 -8.01
N PHE A 57 -4.68 8.83 -7.24
CA PHE A 57 -3.73 8.15 -6.37
C PHE A 57 -4.45 7.25 -5.35
N LEU A 58 -5.41 7.76 -4.61
CA LEU A 58 -6.12 6.99 -3.58
C LEU A 58 -6.92 5.83 -4.19
N LEU A 59 -7.57 6.02 -5.33
CA LEU A 59 -8.25 4.95 -6.06
C LEU A 59 -7.27 3.86 -6.53
N SER A 60 -6.03 4.22 -6.89
CA SER A 60 -5.01 3.24 -7.28
C SER A 60 -4.66 2.24 -6.18
N LEU A 61 -4.94 2.57 -4.91
CA LEU A 61 -4.77 1.65 -3.76
C LEU A 61 -5.64 0.39 -3.87
N ALA A 62 -6.71 0.40 -4.67
CA ALA A 62 -7.49 -0.80 -4.97
C ALA A 62 -6.64 -1.89 -5.67
N LEU A 63 -5.56 -1.50 -6.35
CA LEU A 63 -4.64 -2.42 -7.04
C LEU A 63 -3.47 -2.90 -6.18
N ARG A 64 -3.32 -2.39 -4.95
CA ARG A 64 -2.15 -2.60 -4.09
C ARG A 64 -1.81 -4.08 -3.82
N SER A 65 -2.82 -4.96 -3.77
CA SER A 65 -2.59 -6.38 -3.51
C SER A 65 -2.15 -7.16 -4.74
N ARG A 66 -2.45 -6.64 -5.95
CA ARG A 66 -2.09 -7.26 -7.23
C ARG A 66 -0.82 -6.66 -7.82
N MET A 67 -0.72 -5.34 -7.77
CA MET A 67 0.38 -4.56 -8.34
C MET A 67 0.85 -3.50 -7.33
N PRO A 68 1.60 -3.88 -6.27
CA PRO A 68 1.91 -2.99 -5.15
C PRO A 68 2.77 -1.78 -5.53
N VAL A 69 3.46 -1.81 -6.66
CA VAL A 69 4.26 -0.69 -7.17
C VAL A 69 3.41 0.38 -7.84
N VAL A 70 2.22 0.02 -8.38
CA VAL A 70 1.35 0.94 -9.12
C VAL A 70 0.90 2.14 -8.27
N PRO A 71 0.41 1.97 -7.02
CA PRO A 71 0.04 3.13 -6.20
C PRO A 71 1.20 4.10 -5.97
N VAL A 72 2.43 3.61 -5.81
CA VAL A 72 3.60 4.49 -5.63
C VAL A 72 3.93 5.24 -6.93
N ALA A 73 3.83 4.57 -8.08
CA ALA A 73 4.03 5.23 -9.37
C ALA A 73 2.96 6.31 -9.62
N VAL A 74 1.70 6.02 -9.33
CA VAL A 74 0.60 6.99 -9.42
C VAL A 74 0.81 8.13 -8.42
N ALA A 75 1.28 7.85 -7.20
CA ALA A 75 1.63 8.88 -6.23
C ALA A 75 2.70 9.84 -6.78
N ILE A 76 3.77 9.34 -7.41
CA ILE A 76 4.81 10.19 -8.02
C ILE A 76 4.19 11.14 -9.06
N VAL A 77 3.32 10.62 -9.93
CA VAL A 77 2.61 11.43 -10.93
C VAL A 77 1.69 12.46 -10.26
N ALA A 78 0.87 12.02 -9.31
CA ALA A 78 -0.04 12.89 -8.57
C ALA A 78 0.72 14.03 -7.88
N PHE A 79 1.77 13.70 -7.13
CA PHE A 79 2.62 14.69 -6.47
C PHE A 79 3.35 15.61 -7.47
N THR A 80 3.60 15.17 -8.69
CA THR A 80 4.18 16.03 -9.72
C THR A 80 3.18 17.01 -10.29
N LEU A 81 1.91 16.62 -10.39
CA LEU A 81 0.82 17.46 -10.92
C LEU A 81 0.28 18.44 -9.87
N MET A 82 0.27 18.05 -8.59
CA MET A 82 -0.16 18.93 -7.50
C MET A 82 0.82 20.08 -7.28
N GLY A 83 0.32 21.28 -7.02
CA GLY A 83 1.11 22.47 -6.71
C GLY A 83 1.91 22.38 -5.41
N ARG A 84 2.78 23.35 -5.14
CA ARG A 84 3.46 23.49 -3.86
C ARG A 84 2.45 23.99 -2.81
N GLY A 85 2.36 23.30 -1.67
CA GLY A 85 1.54 23.72 -0.53
C GLY A 85 0.22 22.99 -0.35
N GLU A 86 -0.36 22.39 -1.41
CA GLU A 86 -1.67 21.71 -1.33
C GLU A 86 -1.64 20.37 -0.57
N LEU A 87 -0.45 19.78 -0.36
CA LEU A 87 -0.28 18.44 0.19
C LEU A 87 -0.06 18.41 1.71
N GLU A 88 0.35 19.52 2.30
CA GLU A 88 0.79 19.53 3.71
C GLU A 88 -0.36 19.35 4.70
N THR A 89 -1.60 19.50 4.25
CA THR A 89 -2.79 19.54 5.12
C THR A 89 -3.73 18.35 4.99
N LEU A 90 -3.58 17.47 3.97
CA LEU A 90 -4.56 16.42 3.69
C LEU A 90 -4.14 15.08 4.30
N THR A 91 -4.75 14.76 5.45
CA THR A 91 -4.48 13.54 6.22
C THR A 91 -4.71 12.27 5.42
N SER A 92 -5.75 12.24 4.56
CA SER A 92 -6.08 11.08 3.72
C SER A 92 -4.99 10.75 2.71
N LEU A 93 -4.29 11.75 2.13
CA LEU A 93 -3.15 11.52 1.24
C LEU A 93 -1.96 10.93 1.99
N VAL A 94 -1.67 11.42 3.20
CA VAL A 94 -0.60 10.86 4.05
C VAL A 94 -0.90 9.41 4.41
N VAL A 95 -2.13 9.10 4.83
CA VAL A 95 -2.56 7.72 5.10
C VAL A 95 -2.45 6.85 3.85
N GLY A 96 -2.85 7.36 2.69
CA GLY A 96 -2.69 6.69 1.40
C GLY A 96 -1.24 6.33 1.09
N LEU A 97 -0.30 7.26 1.34
CA LEU A 97 1.14 7.03 1.16
C LEU A 97 1.69 5.95 2.10
N VAL A 98 1.30 5.97 3.37
CA VAL A 98 1.65 4.95 4.36
C VAL A 98 1.17 3.56 3.88
N VAL A 99 -0.07 3.47 3.41
CA VAL A 99 -0.67 2.24 2.89
C VAL A 99 0.05 1.77 1.63
N ALA A 100 0.39 2.68 0.71
CA ALA A 100 1.13 2.36 -0.51
C ALA A 100 2.54 1.82 -0.19
N ALA A 101 3.28 2.53 0.66
CA ALA A 101 4.63 2.14 1.09
C ALA A 101 4.65 0.78 1.80
N TYR A 102 3.74 0.56 2.76
CA TYR A 102 3.55 -0.73 3.42
C TYR A 102 3.28 -1.85 2.40
N SER A 103 2.43 -1.57 1.42
CA SER A 103 2.03 -2.56 0.41
C SER A 103 3.21 -3.03 -0.44
N VAL A 104 4.10 -2.11 -0.82
CA VAL A 104 5.36 -2.45 -1.51
C VAL A 104 6.22 -3.37 -0.66
N GLY A 105 6.40 -3.08 0.63
CA GLY A 105 7.17 -3.96 1.53
C GLY A 105 6.53 -5.34 1.71
N ALA A 106 5.20 -5.37 1.92
CA ALA A 106 4.47 -6.58 2.32
C ALA A 106 4.18 -7.54 1.15
N TRP A 107 4.00 -7.03 -0.08
CA TRP A 107 3.53 -7.81 -1.23
C TRP A 107 4.53 -7.91 -2.38
N SER A 108 5.52 -7.01 -2.48
CA SER A 108 6.55 -7.08 -3.52
C SER A 108 7.61 -8.12 -3.21
N GLY A 109 8.03 -8.89 -4.21
CA GLY A 109 9.10 -9.90 -4.10
C GLY A 109 10.23 -9.64 -5.09
N GLY A 110 11.46 -10.02 -4.75
CA GLY A 110 12.60 -9.97 -5.66
C GLY A 110 12.79 -8.61 -6.33
N ARG A 111 12.82 -8.59 -7.67
CA ARG A 111 13.00 -7.37 -8.49
C ARG A 111 11.92 -6.31 -8.25
N ALA A 112 10.67 -6.71 -8.02
CA ALA A 112 9.57 -5.77 -7.76
C ALA A 112 9.78 -4.99 -6.44
N SER A 113 10.39 -5.60 -5.44
CA SER A 113 10.74 -4.92 -4.19
C SER A 113 11.83 -3.86 -4.40
N ALA A 114 12.84 -4.15 -5.24
CA ALA A 114 13.89 -3.19 -5.58
C ALA A 114 13.32 -2.00 -6.37
N ILE A 115 12.47 -2.26 -7.38
CA ILE A 115 11.77 -1.22 -8.15
C ILE A 115 10.91 -0.37 -7.21
N GLY A 116 10.18 -1.00 -6.29
CA GLY A 116 9.36 -0.30 -5.31
C GLY A 116 10.18 0.57 -4.35
N ALA A 117 11.35 0.10 -3.90
CA ALA A 117 12.27 0.89 -3.07
C ALA A 117 12.83 2.10 -3.83
N LEU A 118 13.19 1.92 -5.11
CA LEU A 118 13.63 3.04 -5.97
C LEU A 118 12.51 4.06 -6.17
N ALA A 119 11.27 3.62 -6.41
CA ALA A 119 10.12 4.49 -6.55
C ALA A 119 9.83 5.27 -5.25
N LEU A 120 9.93 4.61 -4.09
CA LEU A 120 9.82 5.28 -2.78
C LEU A 120 10.94 6.30 -2.57
N GLY A 121 12.18 5.99 -2.97
CA GLY A 121 13.31 6.92 -2.92
C GLY A 121 13.07 8.16 -3.79
N LEU A 122 12.57 7.95 -5.02
CA LEU A 122 12.21 9.04 -5.92
C LEU A 122 11.09 9.91 -5.34
N LEU A 123 10.05 9.29 -4.78
CA LEU A 123 8.94 10.01 -4.14
C LEU A 123 9.42 10.79 -2.91
N THR A 124 10.29 10.19 -2.07
CA THR A 124 10.92 10.89 -0.94
C THR A 124 11.71 12.11 -1.43
N GLY A 125 12.55 11.94 -2.44
CA GLY A 125 13.32 13.04 -3.04
C GLY A 125 12.42 14.15 -3.57
N LEU A 126 11.33 13.80 -4.24
CA LEU A 126 10.36 14.75 -4.76
C LEU A 126 9.68 15.54 -3.63
N MET A 127 9.29 14.88 -2.53
CA MET A 127 8.70 15.53 -1.36
C MET A 127 9.68 16.51 -0.70
N VAL A 128 10.94 16.08 -0.50
CA VAL A 128 12.00 16.93 0.10
C VAL A 128 12.29 18.16 -0.79
N LEU A 129 12.41 17.96 -2.11
CA LEU A 129 12.66 19.06 -3.05
C LEU A 129 11.51 20.08 -3.10
N ARG A 130 10.28 19.64 -2.82
CA ARG A 130 9.12 20.53 -2.82
C ARG A 130 8.88 21.24 -1.50
N GLY A 131 9.10 20.54 -0.37
CA GLY A 131 8.91 21.10 0.98
C GLY A 131 10.09 21.90 1.48
N GLY A 132 11.29 21.73 0.87
CA GLY A 132 12.52 22.30 1.40
C GLY A 132 12.69 23.78 1.08
N SER A 133 12.88 24.58 2.14
CA SER A 133 13.53 25.88 2.07
C SER A 133 15.06 25.68 1.99
N ALA A 134 15.79 26.52 1.31
CA ALA A 134 17.27 26.46 1.39
C ALA A 134 17.76 27.36 2.52
N PRO A 135 18.55 26.84 3.51
CA PRO A 135 19.09 25.48 3.62
C PRO A 135 18.10 24.46 4.17
N LEU A 136 18.13 23.19 3.64
CA LEU A 136 17.28 22.10 4.07
C LEU A 136 17.47 21.80 5.56
N GLU A 137 16.41 21.93 6.35
CA GLU A 137 16.45 21.53 7.75
C GLU A 137 16.26 20.02 7.91
N ALA A 138 16.90 19.43 8.92
CA ALA A 138 16.82 17.97 9.17
C ALA A 138 15.37 17.48 9.34
N ARG A 139 14.47 18.30 9.89
CA ARG A 139 13.03 17.95 10.05
C ARG A 139 12.29 17.83 8.71
N GLU A 140 12.65 18.63 7.71
CA GLU A 140 12.04 18.63 6.38
C GLU A 140 12.34 17.33 5.63
N VAL A 141 13.51 16.73 5.90
CA VAL A 141 13.91 15.44 5.36
C VAL A 141 13.35 14.28 6.18
N ALA A 142 13.35 14.42 7.53
CA ALA A 142 12.94 13.34 8.43
C ALA A 142 11.47 12.96 8.27
N GLY A 143 10.56 13.92 8.05
CA GLY A 143 9.14 13.68 7.88
C GLY A 143 8.83 12.72 6.70
N PRO A 144 9.18 13.08 5.45
CA PRO A 144 8.98 12.22 4.29
C PRO A 144 9.67 10.85 4.40
N VAL A 145 10.89 10.82 4.97
CA VAL A 145 11.61 9.56 5.21
C VAL A 145 10.82 8.66 6.15
N LEU A 146 10.38 9.15 7.30
CA LEU A 146 9.65 8.35 8.28
C LEU A 146 8.30 7.87 7.71
N VAL A 147 7.55 8.74 7.04
CA VAL A 147 6.23 8.42 6.47
C VAL A 147 6.31 7.31 5.41
N LEU A 148 7.34 7.28 4.59
CA LEU A 148 7.47 6.33 3.50
C LEU A 148 8.28 5.08 3.88
N TRP A 149 9.39 5.24 4.58
CA TRP A 149 10.31 4.13 4.82
C TRP A 149 9.95 3.28 6.03
N ALA A 150 9.39 3.85 7.10
CA ALA A 150 8.97 3.07 8.25
C ALA A 150 7.87 2.05 7.91
N PRO A 151 6.76 2.43 7.23
CA PRO A 151 5.75 1.46 6.78
C PRO A 151 6.31 0.41 5.82
N TRP A 152 7.23 0.78 4.93
CA TRP A 152 7.88 -0.15 4.02
C TRP A 152 8.71 -1.20 4.77
N VAL A 153 9.51 -0.81 5.77
CA VAL A 153 10.27 -1.72 6.63
C VAL A 153 9.34 -2.65 7.40
N VAL A 154 8.25 -2.13 7.96
CA VAL A 154 7.22 -2.95 8.63
C VAL A 154 6.62 -3.96 7.65
N GLY A 155 6.30 -3.54 6.42
CA GLY A 155 5.83 -4.42 5.37
C GLY A 155 6.81 -5.55 5.05
N LEU A 156 8.10 -5.25 4.92
CA LEU A 156 9.17 -6.24 4.73
C LEU A 156 9.27 -7.22 5.90
N ALA A 157 9.19 -6.73 7.15
CA ALA A 157 9.21 -7.57 8.33
C ALA A 157 8.03 -8.55 8.36
N VAL A 158 6.82 -8.06 8.08
CA VAL A 158 5.61 -8.89 7.97
C VAL A 158 5.76 -9.96 6.88
N ARG A 159 6.32 -9.60 5.74
CA ARG A 159 6.59 -10.56 4.65
C ARG A 159 7.58 -11.64 5.09
N ARG A 160 8.70 -11.28 5.72
CA ARG A 160 9.70 -12.24 6.23
C ARG A 160 9.07 -13.20 7.24
N LEU A 161 8.24 -12.69 8.14
CA LEU A 161 7.53 -13.52 9.12
C LEU A 161 6.55 -14.50 8.46
N ARG A 162 5.86 -14.08 7.37
CA ARG A 162 4.95 -14.97 6.62
C ARG A 162 5.71 -16.11 5.94
N VAL A 163 6.84 -15.81 5.30
CA VAL A 163 7.69 -16.81 4.66
C VAL A 163 8.22 -17.79 5.71
N ALA A 164 8.79 -17.30 6.80
CA ALA A 164 9.32 -18.15 7.88
C ALA A 164 8.26 -19.08 8.52
N ARG A 165 7.00 -18.62 8.63
CA ARG A 165 5.88 -19.44 9.11
C ARG A 165 5.44 -20.47 8.06
N GLY A 166 5.49 -20.13 6.78
CA GLY A 166 5.23 -21.06 5.67
C GLY A 166 6.25 -22.21 5.65
N ASP A 167 7.53 -21.88 5.73
CA ASP A 167 8.62 -22.87 5.73
C ASP A 167 8.54 -23.81 6.92
N ARG A 168 8.17 -23.33 8.11
CA ARG A 168 7.98 -24.18 9.30
C ARG A 168 6.82 -25.16 9.13
N ARG A 169 5.74 -24.79 8.48
CA ARG A 169 4.62 -25.69 8.20
C ARG A 169 5.01 -26.81 7.22
N VAL A 170 5.78 -26.45 6.19
CA VAL A 170 6.30 -27.42 5.22
C VAL A 170 7.32 -28.34 5.91
N ALA A 171 8.23 -27.81 6.70
CA ALA A 171 9.20 -28.61 7.45
C ALA A 171 8.53 -29.57 8.45
N GLY A 172 7.47 -29.12 9.14
CA GLY A 172 6.68 -29.98 10.03
C GLY A 172 5.92 -31.08 9.30
N ALA A 173 5.43 -30.82 8.08
CA ALA A 173 4.79 -31.84 7.25
C ALA A 173 5.78 -32.88 6.65
N TRP A 174 7.09 -32.54 6.62
CA TRP A 174 8.17 -33.41 6.13
C TRP A 174 8.98 -34.01 7.28
N SER A 175 8.50 -33.93 8.53
CA SER A 175 9.16 -34.64 9.62
C SER A 175 9.13 -36.17 9.38
N PRO A 176 10.19 -36.93 9.75
CA PRO A 176 10.20 -38.36 9.61
C PRO A 176 8.97 -39.05 10.24
N ASP A 177 8.50 -38.50 11.37
CA ASP A 177 7.31 -38.98 12.08
C ASP A 177 6.01 -38.76 11.26
N GLY A 178 5.90 -37.68 10.50
CA GLY A 178 4.76 -37.43 9.61
C GLY A 178 4.71 -38.39 8.42
N ARG A 179 5.87 -38.79 7.87
CA ARG A 179 5.94 -39.80 6.80
C ARG A 179 5.59 -41.20 7.29
N VAL A 180 6.07 -41.57 8.48
CA VAL A 180 5.75 -42.88 9.06
C VAL A 180 4.24 -42.97 9.30
N GLY A 181 3.62 -41.94 9.88
CA GLY A 181 2.17 -41.94 10.10
C GLY A 181 1.34 -42.01 8.82
N ALA A 182 1.76 -41.34 7.72
CA ALA A 182 1.06 -41.43 6.44
C ALA A 182 1.20 -42.79 5.78
N LEU A 183 2.39 -43.40 5.83
CA LEU A 183 2.62 -44.76 5.30
C LEU A 183 1.88 -45.84 6.09
N ASP A 184 1.76 -45.69 7.40
CA ASP A 184 1.00 -46.61 8.23
C ASP A 184 -0.51 -46.51 7.98
N ALA A 185 -1.05 -45.29 7.77
CA ALA A 185 -2.44 -45.08 7.40
C ALA A 185 -2.79 -45.67 6.02
N ASP A 186 -1.95 -45.45 5.00
CA ASP A 186 -2.13 -46.04 3.66
C ASP A 186 -2.05 -47.59 3.72
N ARG A 187 -1.19 -48.15 4.57
CA ARG A 187 -1.05 -49.59 4.75
C ARG A 187 -2.26 -50.20 5.45
N GLU A 188 -2.81 -49.53 6.46
CA GLU A 188 -4.03 -49.96 7.14
C GLU A 188 -5.25 -49.96 6.19
N GLU A 189 -5.35 -48.95 5.34
CA GLU A 189 -6.40 -48.83 4.36
C GLU A 189 -6.31 -49.93 3.29
N ALA A 190 -5.10 -50.20 2.76
CA ALA A 190 -4.86 -51.28 1.82
C ALA A 190 -5.13 -52.68 2.43
N VAL A 191 -4.83 -52.90 3.71
CA VAL A 191 -5.16 -54.17 4.42
C VAL A 191 -6.68 -54.31 4.61
N ARG A 192 -7.40 -53.22 4.80
CA ARG A 192 -8.86 -53.24 4.95
C ARG A 192 -9.53 -53.59 3.64
N GLU A 193 -9.09 -53.01 2.51
CA GLU A 193 -9.60 -53.33 1.17
C GLU A 193 -9.37 -54.77 0.73
N LEU A 194 -8.28 -55.40 1.21
CA LEU A 194 -7.98 -56.80 0.90
C LEU A 194 -8.79 -57.81 1.75
N ARG A 195 -9.52 -57.36 2.77
CA ARG A 195 -10.38 -58.19 3.61
C ARG A 195 -11.85 -58.16 3.25
N GLU A 196 -12.24 -57.28 2.38
CA GLU A 196 -13.59 -57.22 1.77
C GLU A 196 -13.63 -57.99 0.42
#